data_1c7be5c2c1fdd69ff02c78c8db4c0440
#
_entry.id   1c7be5c2c1fdd69ff02c78c8db4c0440
#
_cell.length_a   1.000
_cell.length_b   1.000
_cell.length_c   1.000
_cell.angle_alpha   90.00
_cell.angle_beta   90.00
_cell.angle_gamma   90.00
#
_symmetry.space_group_name_H-M   'P 1'
#
loop_
_entity.id
_entity.type
_entity.pdbx_description
1 polymer ?
#
loop_
_entity_poly.entity_id
_entity_poly.type
_entity_poly.pdbx_seq_one_letter_code
_entity_poly.pdbx_strand_id
1 'polypeptide(L)'
;MIATVEELLTAALALEVAAARRYRYLAAWWEAQGDRDLTALFDRLAELEQEHATAVLGRGLGVADTLHPAATDLPPGEDVAWQSALLTPYRALAFAVREEQRAFAFYAEVAAYAATPALRALAEDLARDELEHAAILRRARRAAFRNERRREKDPPPADAAALQRQSVVWETEAMATSGRAARMFALSCNAERYLDIAEQTKDEAMLAAAQRLAAQTLQRLAAMRGGSGAS
;
A
#
# COMPACT_ATOMS: atom_id res chain seq x y z
N MET A 1 16.68 -15.60 17.89
CA MET A 1 16.42 -14.60 18.96
C MET A 1 17.59 -13.64 18.95
N ILE A 2 17.33 -12.33 18.82
CA ILE A 2 18.39 -11.29 18.81
C ILE A 2 19.02 -11.21 20.19
N ALA A 3 20.33 -11.43 20.27
CA ALA A 3 21.08 -11.49 21.53
C ALA A 3 22.08 -10.34 21.69
N THR A 4 22.50 -9.71 20.58
CA THR A 4 23.51 -8.65 20.58
C THR A 4 23.04 -7.39 19.87
N VAL A 5 23.70 -6.26 20.17
CA VAL A 5 23.46 -4.98 19.46
C VAL A 5 23.79 -5.11 17.98
N GLU A 6 24.83 -5.84 17.62
CA GLU A 6 25.25 -6.04 16.23
C GLU A 6 24.20 -6.83 15.42
N GLU A 7 23.64 -7.89 16.00
CA GLU A 7 22.54 -8.64 15.39
C GLU A 7 21.30 -7.77 15.19
N LEU A 8 20.96 -6.92 16.16
CA LEU A 8 19.85 -6.00 16.04
C LEU A 8 20.09 -4.95 14.97
N LEU A 9 21.27 -4.34 14.91
CA LEU A 9 21.62 -3.37 13.87
C LEU A 9 21.57 -3.98 12.47
N THR A 10 22.04 -5.24 12.34
CA THR A 10 21.97 -5.96 11.05
C THR A 10 20.52 -6.21 10.62
N ALA A 11 19.67 -6.66 11.54
CA ALA A 11 18.26 -6.88 11.28
C ALA A 11 17.53 -5.57 10.96
N ALA A 12 17.78 -4.51 11.75
CA ALA A 12 17.21 -3.19 11.55
C ALA A 12 17.58 -2.64 10.17
N LEU A 13 18.86 -2.65 9.79
CA LEU A 13 19.27 -2.17 8.47
C LEU A 13 18.52 -2.87 7.32
N ALA A 14 18.32 -4.19 7.42
CA ALA A 14 17.58 -4.93 6.42
C ALA A 14 16.10 -4.49 6.36
N LEU A 15 15.47 -4.24 7.51
CA LEU A 15 14.07 -3.79 7.60
C LEU A 15 13.91 -2.37 7.03
N GLU A 16 14.75 -1.40 7.43
CA GLU A 16 14.70 -0.02 6.96
C GLU A 16 14.91 0.06 5.43
N VAL A 17 15.91 -0.66 4.90
CA VAL A 17 16.16 -0.71 3.44
C VAL A 17 14.96 -1.32 2.70
N ALA A 18 14.35 -2.37 3.25
CA ALA A 18 13.16 -2.99 2.65
C ALA A 18 11.95 -2.04 2.72
N ALA A 19 11.75 -1.31 3.83
CA ALA A 19 10.69 -0.32 3.98
C ALA A 19 10.88 0.85 3.00
N ALA A 20 12.08 1.42 2.92
CA ALA A 20 12.40 2.49 1.96
C ALA A 20 12.09 2.09 0.50
N ARG A 21 12.42 0.85 0.11
CA ARG A 21 12.11 0.33 -1.23
C ARG A 21 10.61 0.20 -1.46
N ARG A 22 9.87 -0.31 -0.49
CA ARG A 22 8.40 -0.42 -0.57
C ARG A 22 7.75 0.94 -0.75
N TYR A 23 8.16 1.93 0.04
CA TYR A 23 7.61 3.27 -0.05
C TYR A 23 7.95 3.97 -1.35
N ARG A 24 9.15 3.81 -1.90
CA ARG A 24 9.49 4.31 -3.26
C ARG A 24 8.61 3.66 -4.33
N TYR A 25 8.37 2.35 -4.23
CA TYR A 25 7.46 1.68 -5.15
C TYR A 25 6.03 2.24 -5.06
N LEU A 26 5.49 2.42 -3.85
CA LEU A 26 4.17 2.99 -3.65
C LEU A 26 4.10 4.44 -4.14
N ALA A 27 5.13 5.25 -3.91
CA ALA A 27 5.22 6.61 -4.44
C ALA A 27 5.15 6.62 -5.97
N ALA A 28 5.97 5.82 -6.65
CA ALA A 28 5.94 5.71 -8.10
C ALA A 28 4.60 5.18 -8.64
N TRP A 29 3.97 4.23 -7.91
CA TRP A 29 2.64 3.75 -8.25
C TRP A 29 1.61 4.88 -8.20
N TRP A 30 1.56 5.66 -7.10
CA TRP A 30 0.59 6.75 -6.93
C TRP A 30 0.88 7.94 -7.83
N GLU A 31 2.14 8.22 -8.14
CA GLU A 31 2.54 9.19 -9.17
C GLU A 31 1.93 8.83 -10.53
N ALA A 32 2.05 7.56 -10.93
CA ALA A 32 1.45 7.05 -12.16
C ALA A 32 -0.08 7.13 -12.16
N GLN A 33 -0.73 7.11 -10.99
CA GLN A 33 -2.17 7.31 -10.82
C GLN A 33 -2.57 8.80 -10.75
N GLY A 34 -1.61 9.71 -10.64
CA GLY A 34 -1.83 11.15 -10.51
C GLY A 34 -2.26 11.60 -9.10
N ASP A 35 -2.13 10.75 -8.08
CA ASP A 35 -2.39 11.11 -6.68
C ASP A 35 -1.14 11.72 -6.04
N ARG A 36 -1.03 13.04 -6.16
CA ARG A 36 0.13 13.79 -5.66
C ARG A 36 0.29 13.73 -4.13
N ASP A 37 -0.80 13.64 -3.41
CA ASP A 37 -0.77 13.63 -1.95
C ASP A 37 -0.20 12.30 -1.43
N LEU A 38 -0.61 11.18 -2.00
CA LEU A 38 -0.06 9.87 -1.67
C LEU A 38 1.36 9.70 -2.18
N THR A 39 1.69 10.21 -3.37
CA THR A 39 3.06 10.24 -3.88
C THR A 39 3.98 10.94 -2.89
N ALA A 40 3.68 12.17 -2.51
CA ALA A 40 4.49 12.95 -1.58
C ALA A 40 4.58 12.29 -0.18
N LEU A 41 3.50 11.65 0.28
CA LEU A 41 3.51 10.93 1.55
C LEU A 41 4.48 9.74 1.52
N PHE A 42 4.39 8.89 0.49
CA PHE A 42 5.24 7.70 0.39
C PHE A 42 6.69 8.05 0.05
N ASP A 43 6.96 9.12 -0.72
CA ASP A 43 8.32 9.63 -0.91
C ASP A 43 8.92 10.09 0.42
N ARG A 44 8.15 10.84 1.22
CA ARG A 44 8.63 11.29 2.53
C ARG A 44 8.92 10.13 3.47
N LEU A 45 8.07 9.09 3.49
CA LEU A 45 8.33 7.88 4.29
C LEU A 45 9.59 7.16 3.79
N ALA A 46 9.76 7.02 2.48
CA ALA A 46 10.97 6.42 1.90
C ALA A 46 12.26 7.17 2.28
N GLU A 47 12.20 8.50 2.38
CA GLU A 47 13.31 9.33 2.86
C GLU A 47 13.61 9.05 4.34
N LEU A 48 12.57 9.00 5.21
CA LEU A 48 12.72 8.72 6.63
C LEU A 48 13.37 7.35 6.86
N GLU A 49 12.89 6.30 6.17
CA GLU A 49 13.49 4.96 6.28
C GLU A 49 14.95 4.96 5.80
N GLN A 50 15.29 5.74 4.77
CA GLN A 50 16.67 5.87 4.30
C GLN A 50 17.55 6.62 5.32
N GLU A 51 17.00 7.63 6.01
CA GLU A 51 17.68 8.33 7.11
C GLU A 51 17.94 7.35 8.27
N HIS A 52 16.95 6.51 8.63
CA HIS A 52 17.10 5.48 9.67
C HIS A 52 18.13 4.42 9.28
N ALA A 53 18.10 3.91 8.06
CA ALA A 53 19.13 2.97 7.57
C ALA A 53 20.53 3.57 7.68
N THR A 54 20.69 4.85 7.36
CA THR A 54 21.97 5.57 7.47
C THR A 54 22.39 5.74 8.93
N ALA A 55 21.45 6.05 9.83
CA ALA A 55 21.71 6.16 11.26
C ALA A 55 22.11 4.81 11.89
N VAL A 56 21.47 3.71 11.47
CA VAL A 56 21.82 2.35 11.87
C VAL A 56 23.25 1.99 11.44
N LEU A 57 23.63 2.30 10.20
CA LEU A 57 24.99 2.11 9.70
C LEU A 57 26.01 2.92 10.50
N GLY A 58 25.69 4.17 10.87
CA GLY A 58 26.57 5.05 11.64
C GLY A 58 26.79 4.60 13.09
N ARG A 59 25.95 3.71 13.64
CA ARG A 59 26.06 3.18 15.00
C ARG A 59 27.10 2.05 15.18
N GLY A 60 27.89 1.75 14.14
CA GLY A 60 29.08 0.88 14.30
C GLY A 60 28.90 -0.54 13.81
N LEU A 61 28.04 -0.78 12.82
CA LEU A 61 28.28 -1.90 11.94
C LEU A 61 29.65 -1.64 11.31
N GLY A 62 30.68 -2.38 11.76
CA GLY A 62 31.90 -2.52 11.00
C GLY A 62 31.49 -3.09 9.65
N VAL A 63 31.24 -2.22 8.68
CA VAL A 63 30.81 -2.60 7.34
C VAL A 63 31.96 -3.24 6.65
N ALA A 64 32.18 -4.49 6.98
CA ALA A 64 32.79 -5.40 6.06
C ALA A 64 31.72 -5.79 5.06
N ASP A 65 31.89 -5.41 3.82
CA ASP A 65 31.65 -6.10 2.53
C ASP A 65 30.48 -7.11 2.37
N THR A 66 29.60 -7.30 3.31
CA THR A 66 28.59 -8.37 3.27
C THR A 66 27.15 -7.90 3.15
N LEU A 67 26.89 -6.60 3.11
CA LEU A 67 25.61 -6.06 2.67
C LEU A 67 25.63 -5.80 1.15
N HIS A 68 25.88 -6.81 0.37
CA HIS A 68 24.99 -7.00 -0.73
C HIS A 68 23.63 -7.30 -0.09
N PRO A 69 22.65 -6.38 -0.09
CA PRO A 69 21.30 -6.84 -0.05
C PRO A 69 21.29 -7.82 -1.21
N ALA A 70 21.21 -9.11 -0.89
CA ALA A 70 20.76 -10.04 -1.91
C ALA A 70 19.63 -9.28 -2.56
N ALA A 71 19.75 -9.03 -3.86
CA ALA A 71 18.66 -8.52 -4.64
C ALA A 71 17.55 -9.54 -4.47
N THR A 72 16.93 -9.52 -3.31
CA THR A 72 15.57 -9.86 -3.19
C THR A 72 14.94 -8.75 -4.00
N ASP A 73 14.82 -8.98 -5.32
CA ASP A 73 13.64 -8.62 -6.03
C ASP A 73 12.52 -9.14 -5.15
N LEU A 74 12.24 -8.37 -4.10
CA LEU A 74 11.06 -8.61 -3.33
C LEU A 74 9.90 -8.44 -4.31
N PRO A 75 9.31 -9.54 -4.74
CA PRO A 75 7.91 -9.51 -4.52
C PRO A 75 7.84 -9.39 -3.01
N PRO A 76 7.32 -8.30 -2.47
CA PRO A 76 7.06 -8.18 -1.07
C PRO A 76 6.36 -9.45 -0.67
N GLY A 77 6.73 -9.96 0.47
CA GLY A 77 6.27 -11.25 0.91
C GLY A 77 4.78 -11.38 0.71
N GLU A 78 4.40 -12.50 0.21
CA GLU A 78 3.10 -13.12 -0.04
C GLU A 78 1.80 -12.26 -0.10
N ASP A 79 1.81 -11.00 0.35
CA ASP A 79 0.72 -10.05 0.21
C ASP A 79 0.76 -9.38 -1.17
N VAL A 80 0.35 -10.11 -2.21
CA VAL A 80 0.11 -9.62 -3.58
C VAL A 80 -0.93 -8.49 -3.60
N ALA A 81 -1.55 -8.19 -2.47
CA ALA A 81 -2.64 -7.22 -2.32
C ALA A 81 -2.26 -5.80 -2.74
N TRP A 82 -1.01 -5.37 -2.57
CA TRP A 82 -0.57 -4.03 -2.96
C TRP A 82 -0.10 -3.92 -4.42
N GLN A 83 0.10 -5.05 -5.12
CA GLN A 83 0.25 -5.08 -6.57
C GLN A 83 -1.11 -5.18 -7.27
N SER A 84 -2.19 -5.26 -6.51
CA SER A 84 -3.54 -5.36 -7.05
C SER A 84 -3.91 -4.09 -7.82
N ALA A 85 -4.53 -4.26 -8.98
CA ALA A 85 -5.18 -3.16 -9.70
C ALA A 85 -6.31 -2.52 -8.87
N LEU A 86 -6.74 -3.18 -7.81
CA LEU A 86 -7.79 -2.76 -6.87
C LEU A 86 -7.21 -2.09 -5.61
N LEU A 87 -5.95 -1.64 -5.64
CA LEU A 87 -5.33 -0.97 -4.51
C LEU A 87 -5.92 0.44 -4.36
N THR A 88 -6.84 0.61 -3.43
CA THR A 88 -7.35 1.94 -3.06
C THR A 88 -6.38 2.67 -2.13
N PRO A 89 -6.48 4.02 -2.01
CA PRO A 89 -5.73 4.80 -1.03
C PRO A 89 -5.84 4.24 0.39
N TYR A 90 -7.04 3.89 0.82
CA TYR A 90 -7.26 3.30 2.15
C TYR A 90 -6.54 1.96 2.31
N ARG A 91 -6.63 1.07 1.32
CA ARG A 91 -5.99 -0.25 1.36
C ARG A 91 -4.47 -0.16 1.37
N ALA A 92 -3.89 0.71 0.53
CA ALA A 92 -2.46 0.95 0.52
C ALA A 92 -1.95 1.43 1.88
N LEU A 93 -2.64 2.42 2.47
CA LEU A 93 -2.29 2.96 3.78
C LEU A 93 -2.57 1.97 4.92
N ALA A 94 -3.60 1.14 4.82
CA ALA A 94 -3.87 0.09 5.81
C ALA A 94 -2.79 -1.00 5.79
N PHE A 95 -2.28 -1.33 4.60
CA PHE A 95 -1.14 -2.22 4.45
C PHE A 95 0.12 -1.61 5.07
N ALA A 96 0.48 -0.38 4.70
CA ALA A 96 1.63 0.31 5.25
C ALA A 96 1.59 0.38 6.79
N VAL A 97 0.44 0.72 7.39
CA VAL A 97 0.26 0.70 8.86
C VAL A 97 0.56 -0.68 9.45
N ARG A 98 0.20 -1.78 8.78
CA ARG A 98 0.49 -3.13 9.29
C ARG A 98 1.98 -3.44 9.27
N GLU A 99 2.69 -2.99 8.24
CA GLU A 99 4.14 -3.21 8.16
C GLU A 99 4.88 -2.48 9.28
N GLU A 100 4.56 -1.20 9.55
CA GLU A 100 5.11 -0.47 10.70
C GLU A 100 4.76 -1.14 12.04
N GLN A 101 3.54 -1.66 12.17
CA GLN A 101 3.15 -2.39 13.37
C GLN A 101 3.92 -3.71 13.57
N ARG A 102 4.28 -4.39 12.47
CA ARG A 102 5.12 -5.60 12.52
C ARG A 102 6.55 -5.27 12.94
N ALA A 103 7.13 -4.21 12.38
CA ALA A 103 8.45 -3.74 12.74
C ALA A 103 8.48 -3.27 14.21
N PHE A 104 7.48 -2.48 14.63
CA PHE A 104 7.31 -2.12 16.05
C PHE A 104 7.24 -3.36 16.97
N ALA A 105 6.42 -4.35 16.62
CA ALA A 105 6.27 -5.56 17.44
C ALA A 105 7.59 -6.33 17.54
N PHE A 106 8.34 -6.42 16.45
CA PHE A 106 9.66 -7.05 16.43
C PHE A 106 10.63 -6.32 17.38
N TYR A 107 10.76 -5.00 17.28
CA TYR A 107 11.66 -4.23 18.14
C TYR A 107 11.20 -4.24 19.62
N ALA A 108 9.90 -4.17 19.87
CA ALA A 108 9.33 -4.28 21.21
C ALA A 108 9.61 -5.65 21.86
N GLU A 109 9.53 -6.73 21.08
CA GLU A 109 9.89 -8.07 21.56
C GLU A 109 11.39 -8.15 21.88
N VAL A 110 12.26 -7.63 21.01
CA VAL A 110 13.72 -7.58 21.30
C VAL A 110 13.99 -6.78 22.59
N ALA A 111 13.34 -5.63 22.78
CA ALA A 111 13.49 -4.82 24.00
C ALA A 111 13.05 -5.57 25.24
N ALA A 112 11.92 -6.30 25.18
CA ALA A 112 11.37 -7.05 26.31
C ALA A 112 12.30 -8.18 26.79
N TYR A 113 13.03 -8.83 25.89
CA TYR A 113 13.92 -9.95 26.18
C TYR A 113 15.41 -9.58 26.14
N ALA A 114 15.75 -8.29 26.00
CA ALA A 114 17.12 -7.83 25.89
C ALA A 114 17.97 -8.19 27.13
N ALA A 115 19.07 -8.89 26.88
CA ALA A 115 20.01 -9.29 27.95
C ALA A 115 20.84 -8.13 28.49
N THR A 116 20.98 -7.03 27.73
CA THR A 116 21.79 -5.87 28.13
C THR A 116 20.99 -4.57 28.06
N PRO A 117 21.30 -3.58 28.93
CA PRO A 117 20.65 -2.26 28.81
C PRO A 117 20.87 -1.57 27.47
N ALA A 118 22.04 -1.75 26.83
CA ALA A 118 22.35 -1.16 25.54
C ALA A 118 21.48 -1.74 24.42
N LEU A 119 21.28 -3.06 24.41
CA LEU A 119 20.40 -3.72 23.46
C LEU A 119 18.95 -3.27 23.65
N ARG A 120 18.50 -3.17 24.90
CA ARG A 120 17.14 -2.70 25.23
C ARG A 120 16.92 -1.28 24.74
N ALA A 121 17.81 -0.34 25.09
CA ALA A 121 17.67 1.05 24.71
C ALA A 121 17.63 1.23 23.20
N LEU A 122 18.49 0.55 22.46
CA LEU A 122 18.47 0.58 21.00
C LEU A 122 17.15 0.05 20.42
N ALA A 123 16.65 -1.07 20.94
CA ALA A 123 15.39 -1.65 20.45
C ALA A 123 14.18 -0.76 20.79
N GLU A 124 14.18 -0.09 21.97
CA GLU A 124 13.14 0.87 22.34
C GLU A 124 13.16 2.13 21.45
N ASP A 125 14.34 2.61 21.05
CA ASP A 125 14.49 3.73 20.12
C ASP A 125 13.92 3.37 18.74
N LEU A 126 14.33 2.24 18.18
CA LEU A 126 13.81 1.76 16.89
C LEU A 126 12.28 1.54 16.96
N ALA A 127 11.77 0.95 18.03
CA ALA A 127 10.32 0.78 18.20
C ALA A 127 9.57 2.13 18.23
N ARG A 128 10.17 3.18 18.79
CA ARG A 128 9.57 4.53 18.82
C ARG A 128 9.46 5.12 17.43
N ASP A 129 10.49 4.96 16.60
CA ASP A 129 10.51 5.45 15.23
C ASP A 129 9.36 4.82 14.41
N GLU A 130 9.15 3.50 14.55
CA GLU A 130 8.03 2.79 13.88
C GLU A 130 6.64 3.26 14.35
N LEU A 131 6.50 3.62 15.63
CA LEU A 131 5.26 4.21 16.13
C LEU A 131 4.97 5.58 15.52
N GLU A 132 6.00 6.39 15.26
CA GLU A 132 5.86 7.68 14.61
C GLU A 132 5.43 7.52 13.15
N HIS A 133 6.03 6.60 12.40
CA HIS A 133 5.61 6.26 11.04
C HIS A 133 4.17 5.74 11.01
N ALA A 134 3.83 4.80 11.89
CA ALA A 134 2.47 4.30 12.01
C ALA A 134 1.47 5.42 12.34
N ALA A 135 1.85 6.44 13.12
CA ALA A 135 0.98 7.58 13.43
C ALA A 135 0.72 8.46 12.20
N ILE A 136 1.74 8.72 11.38
CA ILE A 136 1.64 9.45 10.11
C ILE A 136 0.66 8.69 9.19
N LEU A 137 0.90 7.41 8.97
CA LEU A 137 0.10 6.54 8.09
C LEU A 137 -1.35 6.39 8.57
N ARG A 138 -1.58 6.25 9.89
CA ARG A 138 -2.94 6.20 10.45
C ARG A 138 -3.71 7.49 10.22
N ARG A 139 -3.03 8.65 10.25
CA ARG A 139 -3.67 9.95 9.95
C ARG A 139 -4.10 10.01 8.50
N ALA A 140 -3.21 9.64 7.57
CA ALA A 140 -3.50 9.58 6.14
C ALA A 140 -4.61 8.57 5.84
N ARG A 141 -4.57 7.37 6.44
CA ARG A 141 -5.59 6.34 6.28
C ARG A 141 -6.99 6.84 6.71
N ARG A 142 -7.08 7.57 7.82
CA ARG A 142 -8.37 8.17 8.24
C ARG A 142 -8.88 9.20 7.24
N ALA A 143 -7.98 9.96 6.59
CA ALA A 143 -8.37 10.91 5.56
C ALA A 143 -8.86 10.18 4.30
N ALA A 144 -8.13 9.17 3.84
CA ALA A 144 -8.52 8.30 2.72
C ALA A 144 -9.89 7.66 2.95
N PHE A 145 -10.12 7.07 4.13
CA PHE A 145 -11.40 6.49 4.50
C PHE A 145 -12.57 7.48 4.38
N ARG A 146 -12.38 8.72 4.90
CA ARG A 146 -13.41 9.74 4.78
C ARG A 146 -13.66 10.18 3.34
N ASN A 147 -12.60 10.23 2.52
CA ASN A 147 -12.71 10.61 1.12
C ASN A 147 -13.41 9.51 0.30
N GLU A 148 -13.07 8.25 0.52
CA GLU A 148 -13.74 7.11 -0.09
C GLU A 148 -15.23 7.08 0.29
N ARG A 149 -15.56 7.21 1.56
CA ARG A 149 -16.96 7.29 2.01
C ARG A 149 -17.73 8.53 1.53
N ARG A 150 -17.06 9.63 1.22
CA ARG A 150 -17.72 10.78 0.58
C ARG A 150 -18.05 10.50 -0.88
N ARG A 151 -17.20 9.75 -1.57
CA ARG A 151 -17.47 9.27 -2.93
C ARG A 151 -18.56 8.21 -2.97
N GLU A 152 -18.69 7.40 -1.90
CA GLU A 152 -19.80 6.43 -1.70
C GLU A 152 -21.15 7.08 -1.36
N LYS A 153 -21.22 8.40 -1.16
CA LYS A 153 -22.46 9.10 -0.82
C LYS A 153 -23.43 9.30 -1.98
N ASP A 154 -23.09 8.91 -3.18
CA ASP A 154 -24.11 8.63 -4.17
C ASP A 154 -24.94 7.44 -3.66
N PRO A 155 -26.26 7.61 -3.50
CA PRO A 155 -27.07 6.52 -3.00
C PRO A 155 -26.85 5.30 -3.90
N PRO A 156 -26.74 4.10 -3.33
CA PRO A 156 -26.53 2.90 -4.13
C PRO A 156 -27.66 2.82 -5.17
N PRO A 157 -27.40 2.35 -6.40
CA PRO A 157 -28.43 2.22 -7.41
C PRO A 157 -29.62 1.43 -6.88
N ALA A 158 -30.83 1.93 -7.06
CA ALA A 158 -32.04 1.35 -6.50
C ALA A 158 -32.41 -0.02 -7.11
N ASP A 159 -32.01 -0.23 -8.35
CA ASP A 159 -32.27 -1.45 -9.13
C ASP A 159 -31.21 -1.67 -10.23
N ALA A 160 -31.28 -2.82 -10.91
CA ALA A 160 -30.35 -3.18 -11.96
C ALA A 160 -30.34 -2.18 -13.13
N ALA A 161 -31.48 -1.54 -13.44
CA ALA A 161 -31.57 -0.54 -14.51
C ALA A 161 -30.88 0.78 -14.09
N ALA A 162 -31.03 1.17 -12.82
CA ALA A 162 -30.32 2.31 -12.26
C ALA A 162 -28.81 2.05 -12.22
N LEU A 163 -28.38 0.85 -11.84
CA LEU A 163 -26.97 0.46 -11.88
C LEU A 163 -26.41 0.54 -13.32
N GLN A 164 -27.16 0.06 -14.29
CA GLN A 164 -26.75 0.12 -15.70
C GLN A 164 -26.59 1.58 -16.19
N ARG A 165 -27.51 2.47 -15.82
CA ARG A 165 -27.38 3.90 -16.15
C ARG A 165 -26.18 4.55 -15.46
N GLN A 166 -26.00 4.28 -14.17
CA GLN A 166 -24.88 4.82 -13.40
C GLN A 166 -23.53 4.30 -13.89
N SER A 167 -23.46 3.05 -14.32
CA SER A 167 -22.25 2.46 -14.86
C SER A 167 -21.72 3.19 -16.10
N VAL A 168 -22.63 3.66 -16.97
CA VAL A 168 -22.24 4.47 -18.15
C VAL A 168 -21.54 5.76 -17.72
N VAL A 169 -22.03 6.42 -16.69
CA VAL A 169 -21.42 7.65 -16.16
C VAL A 169 -20.02 7.33 -15.61
N TRP A 170 -19.90 6.34 -14.73
CA TRP A 170 -18.64 5.96 -14.12
C TRP A 170 -17.58 5.51 -15.14
N GLU A 171 -17.98 4.71 -16.14
CA GLU A 171 -17.08 4.27 -17.20
C GLU A 171 -16.64 5.43 -18.10
N THR A 172 -17.56 6.37 -18.39
CA THR A 172 -17.26 7.55 -19.20
C THR A 172 -16.27 8.46 -18.46
N GLU A 173 -16.48 8.72 -17.18
CA GLU A 173 -15.58 9.51 -16.34
C GLU A 173 -14.19 8.85 -16.25
N ALA A 174 -14.14 7.52 -16.04
CA ALA A 174 -12.89 6.79 -16.01
C ALA A 174 -12.12 6.89 -17.33
N MET A 175 -12.80 6.80 -18.46
CA MET A 175 -12.18 6.91 -19.79
C MET A 175 -11.78 8.33 -20.15
N ALA A 176 -12.43 9.35 -19.60
CA ALA A 176 -12.06 10.76 -19.76
C ALA A 176 -10.81 11.16 -18.95
N THR A 177 -10.38 10.34 -17.99
CA THR A 177 -9.21 10.60 -17.16
C THR A 177 -7.93 10.63 -18.02
N SER A 178 -7.08 11.63 -17.79
CA SER A 178 -5.85 11.82 -18.56
C SER A 178 -4.77 10.78 -18.15
N GLY A 179 -4.17 10.16 -19.16
CA GLY A 179 -3.12 9.17 -18.98
C GLY A 179 -3.64 7.74 -18.78
N ARG A 180 -2.84 6.78 -19.28
CA ARG A 180 -3.20 5.34 -19.26
C ARG A 180 -3.33 4.81 -17.83
N ALA A 181 -2.35 5.11 -16.99
CA ALA A 181 -2.31 4.61 -15.61
C ALA A 181 -3.50 5.14 -14.80
N ALA A 182 -3.80 6.44 -14.89
CA ALA A 182 -4.93 7.04 -14.20
C ALA A 182 -6.29 6.48 -14.68
N ARG A 183 -6.42 6.19 -15.99
CA ARG A 183 -7.62 5.49 -16.52
C ARG A 183 -7.74 4.07 -15.97
N MET A 184 -6.62 3.33 -15.92
CA MET A 184 -6.63 1.98 -15.34
C MET A 184 -7.04 2.00 -13.88
N PHE A 185 -6.54 2.97 -13.11
CA PHE A 185 -6.93 3.14 -11.71
C PHE A 185 -8.42 3.47 -11.55
N ALA A 186 -8.95 4.41 -12.34
CA ALA A 186 -10.37 4.77 -12.30
C ALA A 186 -11.27 3.58 -12.67
N LEU A 187 -10.90 2.79 -13.67
CA LEU A 187 -11.61 1.56 -14.03
C LEU A 187 -11.51 0.50 -12.92
N SER A 188 -10.37 0.39 -12.23
CA SER A 188 -10.23 -0.50 -11.08
C SER A 188 -11.20 -0.13 -9.95
N CYS A 189 -11.34 1.16 -9.65
CA CYS A 189 -12.32 1.65 -8.68
C CYS A 189 -13.76 1.30 -9.09
N ASN A 190 -14.09 1.38 -10.38
CA ASN A 190 -15.41 0.98 -10.88
C ASN A 190 -15.64 -0.52 -10.71
N ALA A 191 -14.64 -1.36 -11.03
CA ALA A 191 -14.73 -2.80 -10.82
C ALA A 191 -15.00 -3.15 -9.34
N GLU A 192 -14.30 -2.49 -8.40
CA GLU A 192 -14.56 -2.65 -6.95
C GLU A 192 -15.98 -2.28 -6.58
N ARG A 193 -16.49 -1.13 -7.06
CA ARG A 193 -17.88 -0.71 -6.78
C ARG A 193 -18.89 -1.76 -7.23
N TYR A 194 -18.69 -2.35 -8.41
CA TYR A 194 -19.59 -3.41 -8.90
C TYR A 194 -19.49 -4.66 -8.04
N LEU A 195 -18.30 -5.04 -7.59
CA LEU A 195 -18.11 -6.20 -6.70
C LEU A 195 -18.75 -5.96 -5.34
N ASP A 196 -18.60 -4.77 -4.76
CA ASP A 196 -19.22 -4.39 -3.50
C ASP A 196 -20.76 -4.40 -3.59
N ILE A 197 -21.33 -3.91 -4.71
CA ILE A 197 -22.77 -3.99 -4.96
C ILE A 197 -23.23 -5.45 -5.08
N ALA A 198 -22.46 -6.29 -5.78
CA ALA A 198 -22.76 -7.71 -5.91
C ALA A 198 -22.74 -8.44 -4.56
N GLU A 199 -21.82 -8.08 -3.67
CA GLU A 199 -21.70 -8.69 -2.35
C GLU A 199 -22.84 -8.26 -1.39
N GLN A 200 -23.28 -7.01 -1.50
CA GLN A 200 -24.26 -6.42 -0.56
C GLN A 200 -25.71 -6.63 -0.99
N THR A 201 -25.96 -6.89 -2.28
CA THR A 201 -27.35 -7.01 -2.78
C THR A 201 -27.95 -8.37 -2.50
N LYS A 202 -29.26 -8.37 -2.23
CA LYS A 202 -30.10 -9.59 -2.17
C LYS A 202 -31.00 -9.76 -3.41
N ASP A 203 -30.96 -8.79 -4.31
CA ASP A 203 -31.73 -8.80 -5.55
C ASP A 203 -30.93 -9.53 -6.65
N GLU A 204 -31.52 -10.60 -7.21
CA GLU A 204 -30.84 -11.43 -8.21
C GLU A 204 -30.51 -10.67 -9.51
N ALA A 205 -31.39 -9.76 -9.94
CA ALA A 205 -31.18 -8.98 -11.15
C ALA A 205 -30.05 -7.96 -10.94
N MET A 206 -29.99 -7.36 -9.76
CA MET A 206 -28.91 -6.46 -9.36
C MET A 206 -27.58 -7.22 -9.27
N LEU A 207 -27.58 -8.40 -8.63
CA LEU A 207 -26.41 -9.28 -8.54
C LEU A 207 -25.84 -9.61 -9.92
N ALA A 208 -26.71 -10.10 -10.82
CA ALA A 208 -26.31 -10.45 -12.16
C ALA A 208 -25.81 -9.25 -12.97
N ALA A 209 -26.40 -8.07 -12.80
CA ALA A 209 -25.96 -6.83 -13.46
C ALA A 209 -24.57 -6.40 -12.93
N ALA A 210 -24.38 -6.39 -11.62
CA ALA A 210 -23.13 -6.00 -10.98
C ALA A 210 -21.97 -6.94 -11.37
N GLN A 211 -22.20 -8.24 -11.36
CA GLN A 211 -21.21 -9.24 -11.78
C GLN A 211 -20.81 -9.07 -13.26
N ARG A 212 -21.77 -8.84 -14.16
CA ARG A 212 -21.47 -8.59 -15.58
C ARG A 212 -20.64 -7.32 -15.76
N LEU A 213 -20.99 -6.23 -15.09
CA LEU A 213 -20.26 -4.97 -15.18
C LEU A 213 -18.84 -5.10 -14.62
N ALA A 214 -18.67 -5.78 -13.50
CA ALA A 214 -17.35 -6.08 -12.94
C ALA A 214 -16.50 -6.88 -13.94
N ALA A 215 -17.04 -7.96 -14.52
CA ALA A 215 -16.34 -8.78 -15.50
C ALA A 215 -15.93 -7.98 -16.75
N GLN A 216 -16.82 -7.15 -17.29
CA GLN A 216 -16.53 -6.30 -18.45
C GLN A 216 -15.40 -5.29 -18.14
N THR A 217 -15.44 -4.66 -16.97
CA THR A 217 -14.42 -3.69 -16.57
C THR A 217 -13.07 -4.37 -16.33
N LEU A 218 -13.05 -5.55 -15.73
CA LEU A 218 -11.84 -6.35 -15.55
C LEU A 218 -11.25 -6.80 -16.89
N GLN A 219 -12.07 -7.18 -17.86
CA GLN A 219 -11.61 -7.51 -19.22
C GLN A 219 -10.96 -6.31 -19.92
N ARG A 220 -11.54 -5.10 -19.78
CA ARG A 220 -10.93 -3.87 -20.30
C ARG A 220 -9.59 -3.58 -19.65
N LEU A 221 -9.48 -3.73 -18.33
CA LEU A 221 -8.22 -3.60 -17.61
C LEU A 221 -7.15 -4.59 -18.09
N ALA A 222 -7.53 -5.84 -18.32
CA ALA A 222 -6.63 -6.86 -18.84
C ALA A 222 -6.14 -6.50 -20.26
N ALA A 223 -7.04 -6.04 -21.14
CA ALA A 223 -6.69 -5.59 -22.49
C ALA A 223 -5.74 -4.38 -22.46
N MET A 224 -5.97 -3.43 -21.55
CA MET A 224 -5.07 -2.29 -21.37
C MET A 224 -3.69 -2.71 -20.84
N ARG A 225 -3.57 -3.80 -20.08
CA ARG A 225 -2.28 -4.34 -19.63
C ARG A 225 -1.52 -5.05 -20.74
N GLY A 226 -2.22 -5.83 -21.56
CA GLY A 226 -1.63 -6.62 -22.65
C GLY A 226 -1.10 -5.80 -23.83
N GLY A 227 -1.58 -4.57 -24.02
CA GLY A 227 -1.19 -3.68 -25.12
C GLY A 227 0.17 -2.98 -24.97
N SER A 228 1.00 -3.33 -23.99
CA SER A 228 2.34 -2.74 -23.79
C SER A 228 3.51 -3.59 -24.32
N GLY A 229 3.21 -4.69 -25.02
CA GLY A 229 4.22 -5.64 -25.49
C GLY A 229 4.50 -5.60 -27.00
N ALA A 230 3.97 -4.64 -27.74
CA ALA A 230 4.21 -4.51 -29.18
C ALA A 230 4.53 -3.06 -29.56
N SER A 231 5.75 -2.63 -29.28
CA SER A 231 6.40 -1.49 -29.93
C SER A 231 7.91 -1.61 -29.74
#